data_a4cba475a909c14cd0ebe232f46e449f
#
_entry.id   a4cba475a909c14cd0ebe232f46e449f
#
_cell.length_a   1.000
_cell.length_b   1.000
_cell.length_c   1.000
_cell.angle_alpha   90.00
_cell.angle_beta   90.00
_cell.angle_gamma   90.00
#
_symmetry.space_group_name_H-M   'P 1'
#
loop_
_entity.id
_entity.type
_entity.pdbx_description
1 polymer ?
#
loop_
_entity_poly.entity_id
_entity_poly.type
_entity_poly.pdbx_seq_one_letter_code
_entity_poly.pdbx_strand_id
1 'polypeptide(L)'
;MNMLKFKTVVPLILLVVLTMSVTIFTETRAQTPAVDPAATEILKRMTNYLGSLKQFSVHTQNTLEDELDSGHRIDLDVSASVTVSRPNKIRAERKGDLVDQVFYYNGTTLTLYNPSSNVYATEPASDTFEEMFIYLYDTLGFGTPISDLVYSDSFPLLMKDVIFAAVIGKSFINSVKCDHLLFSRPGVDFQVWVSEGSKPLPLKYVVTDTTIAGLMSVVTIMSDWNVAPAVDDDEFTFVPPKGVQKINFMPF
;
A
#
# COMPACT_ATOMS: atom_id res chain seq x y z
N MET A 1 -6.28 -83.91 -68.28
CA MET A 1 -6.28 -82.42 -68.06
C MET A 1 -6.73 -82.19 -66.64
N ASN A 2 -5.75 -82.11 -65.74
CA ASN A 2 -5.97 -82.15 -64.27
C ASN A 2 -6.15 -80.78 -63.71
N MET A 3 -7.28 -80.54 -63.07
CA MET A 3 -7.51 -79.37 -62.26
C MET A 3 -7.09 -79.66 -60.81
N LEU A 4 -6.05 -78.93 -60.34
CA LEU A 4 -5.65 -78.89 -58.94
C LEU A 4 -6.62 -78.08 -58.11
N LYS A 5 -7.17 -78.68 -57.06
CA LYS A 5 -7.97 -78.00 -56.05
C LYS A 5 -7.03 -77.51 -54.96
N PHE A 6 -6.89 -76.19 -54.84
CA PHE A 6 -6.23 -75.55 -53.66
C PHE A 6 -7.20 -75.49 -52.48
N LYS A 7 -6.82 -76.09 -51.36
CA LYS A 7 -7.49 -75.93 -50.07
C LYS A 7 -6.96 -74.68 -49.41
N THR A 8 -7.83 -73.68 -49.23
CA THR A 8 -7.54 -72.45 -48.44
C THR A 8 -7.63 -72.80 -46.97
N VAL A 9 -6.52 -72.71 -46.28
CA VAL A 9 -6.45 -72.73 -44.81
C VAL A 9 -6.54 -71.29 -44.33
N VAL A 10 -7.61 -70.95 -43.62
CA VAL A 10 -7.78 -69.60 -42.94
C VAL A 10 -7.15 -69.67 -41.55
N PRO A 11 -6.12 -68.89 -41.25
CA PRO A 11 -5.62 -68.81 -39.87
C PRO A 11 -6.55 -67.94 -39.02
N LEU A 12 -7.03 -68.50 -37.92
CA LEU A 12 -7.78 -67.84 -36.88
C LEU A 12 -6.84 -66.86 -36.13
N ILE A 13 -6.89 -65.58 -36.47
CA ILE A 13 -6.15 -64.59 -35.75
C ILE A 13 -6.94 -64.23 -34.43
N LEU A 14 -6.40 -64.71 -33.35
CA LEU A 14 -6.91 -64.37 -31.98
C LEU A 14 -6.53 -62.93 -31.66
N LEU A 15 -7.48 -62.02 -31.81
CA LEU A 15 -7.31 -60.56 -31.42
C LEU A 15 -7.37 -60.45 -29.93
N VAL A 16 -6.23 -60.42 -29.27
CA VAL A 16 -6.14 -60.03 -27.81
C VAL A 16 -6.27 -58.53 -27.72
N VAL A 17 -7.44 -58.01 -27.36
CA VAL A 17 -7.66 -56.59 -27.03
C VAL A 17 -7.15 -56.37 -25.62
N LEU A 18 -5.92 -55.82 -25.51
CA LEU A 18 -5.34 -55.36 -24.27
C LEU A 18 -5.99 -53.98 -23.90
N THR A 19 -7.03 -53.99 -23.06
CA THR A 19 -7.63 -52.78 -22.53
C THR A 19 -6.67 -52.14 -21.54
N MET A 20 -5.88 -51.18 -22.00
CA MET A 20 -5.03 -50.34 -21.17
C MET A 20 -5.94 -49.33 -20.45
N SER A 21 -6.28 -49.60 -19.21
CA SER A 21 -7.00 -48.65 -18.35
C SER A 21 -6.08 -47.46 -18.02
N VAL A 22 -6.23 -46.37 -18.79
CA VAL A 22 -5.58 -45.11 -18.48
C VAL A 22 -6.32 -44.49 -17.29
N THR A 23 -5.80 -44.67 -16.09
CA THR A 23 -6.21 -43.90 -14.92
C THR A 23 -5.75 -42.48 -15.10
N ILE A 24 -6.65 -41.60 -15.53
CA ILE A 24 -6.42 -40.16 -15.54
C ILE A 24 -6.45 -39.70 -14.09
N PHE A 25 -5.28 -39.51 -13.47
CA PHE A 25 -5.16 -38.77 -12.22
C PHE A 25 -5.45 -37.32 -12.54
N THR A 26 -6.69 -36.89 -12.37
CA THR A 26 -7.03 -35.45 -12.27
C THR A 26 -6.47 -34.97 -10.96
N GLU A 27 -5.28 -34.35 -10.99
CA GLU A 27 -4.82 -33.52 -9.89
C GLU A 27 -5.86 -32.42 -9.70
N THR A 28 -6.68 -32.55 -8.67
CA THR A 28 -7.55 -31.47 -8.23
C THR A 28 -6.62 -30.40 -7.64
N ARG A 29 -6.16 -29.49 -8.49
CA ARG A 29 -5.44 -28.31 -8.04
C ARG A 29 -6.39 -27.53 -7.14
N ALA A 30 -6.13 -27.54 -5.84
CA ALA A 30 -6.89 -26.73 -4.90
C ALA A 30 -6.90 -25.30 -5.43
N GLN A 31 -8.07 -24.76 -5.74
CA GLN A 31 -8.20 -23.40 -6.24
C GLN A 31 -7.75 -22.47 -5.12
N THR A 32 -6.65 -21.73 -5.33
CA THR A 32 -6.17 -20.73 -4.39
C THR A 32 -7.33 -19.75 -4.13
N PRO A 33 -7.74 -19.52 -2.89
CA PRO A 33 -8.80 -18.55 -2.62
C PRO A 33 -8.44 -17.19 -3.20
N ALA A 34 -9.42 -16.47 -3.74
CA ALA A 34 -9.18 -15.14 -4.33
C ALA A 34 -8.59 -14.17 -3.31
N VAL A 35 -8.92 -14.34 -2.02
CA VAL A 35 -8.31 -13.65 -0.88
C VAL A 35 -7.51 -14.67 -0.07
N ASP A 36 -6.18 -14.61 -0.18
CA ASP A 36 -5.27 -15.49 0.54
C ASP A 36 -5.31 -15.20 2.05
N PRO A 37 -5.71 -16.18 2.89
CA PRO A 37 -5.71 -16.01 4.34
C PRO A 37 -4.33 -15.68 4.91
N ALA A 38 -3.22 -16.17 4.31
CA ALA A 38 -1.88 -15.88 4.77
C ALA A 38 -1.51 -14.40 4.56
N ALA A 39 -1.87 -13.83 3.40
CA ALA A 39 -1.68 -12.40 3.13
C ALA A 39 -2.48 -11.54 4.13
N THR A 40 -3.74 -11.91 4.35
CA THR A 40 -4.63 -11.24 5.30
C THR A 40 -4.08 -11.27 6.73
N GLU A 41 -3.56 -12.42 7.19
CA GLU A 41 -3.00 -12.57 8.53
C GLU A 41 -1.72 -11.74 8.73
N ILE A 42 -0.86 -11.66 7.72
CA ILE A 42 0.35 -10.84 7.78
C ILE A 42 -0.02 -9.35 7.85
N LEU A 43 -0.96 -8.90 7.00
CA LEU A 43 -1.48 -7.53 7.03
C LEU A 43 -2.07 -7.20 8.41
N LYS A 44 -2.90 -8.10 8.96
CA LYS A 44 -3.52 -7.92 10.27
C LYS A 44 -2.50 -7.81 11.41
N ARG A 45 -1.45 -8.64 11.41
CA ARG A 45 -0.37 -8.53 12.39
C ARG A 45 0.35 -7.18 12.30
N MET A 46 0.62 -6.70 11.09
CA MET A 46 1.26 -5.41 10.86
C MET A 46 0.38 -4.26 11.38
N THR A 47 -0.89 -4.23 10.98
CA THR A 47 -1.83 -3.17 11.40
C THR A 47 -2.08 -3.16 12.89
N ASN A 48 -2.22 -4.35 13.52
CA ASN A 48 -2.36 -4.47 14.96
C ASN A 48 -1.11 -3.96 15.70
N TYR A 49 0.08 -4.27 15.20
CA TYR A 49 1.32 -3.77 15.79
C TYR A 49 1.40 -2.24 15.69
N LEU A 50 1.21 -1.67 14.50
CA LEU A 50 1.18 -0.22 14.32
C LEU A 50 0.10 0.46 15.18
N GLY A 51 -1.09 -0.11 15.21
CA GLY A 51 -2.22 0.40 15.99
C GLY A 51 -1.97 0.40 17.50
N SER A 52 -1.11 -0.52 17.99
CA SER A 52 -0.72 -0.59 19.40
C SER A 52 0.24 0.52 19.84
N LEU A 53 0.92 1.18 18.89
CA LEU A 53 1.87 2.24 19.18
C LEU A 53 1.13 3.52 19.56
N LYS A 54 1.42 4.08 20.72
CA LYS A 54 0.88 5.38 21.14
C LYS A 54 1.52 6.52 20.34
N GLN A 55 2.81 6.41 20.10
CA GLN A 55 3.61 7.38 19.34
C GLN A 55 4.57 6.62 18.44
N PHE A 56 4.85 7.17 17.29
CA PHE A 56 5.93 6.70 16.41
C PHE A 56 6.44 7.82 15.52
N SER A 57 7.64 7.68 15.01
CA SER A 57 8.13 8.47 13.90
C SER A 57 8.69 7.57 12.80
N VAL A 58 8.66 8.05 11.57
CA VAL A 58 9.13 7.36 10.38
C VAL A 58 9.64 8.38 9.36
N HIS A 59 10.70 8.01 8.66
CA HIS A 59 11.12 8.71 7.47
C HIS A 59 10.55 8.01 6.24
N THR A 60 9.99 8.81 5.29
CA THR A 60 9.46 8.27 4.04
C THR A 60 10.13 8.94 2.84
N GLN A 61 10.43 8.12 1.82
CA GLN A 61 10.77 8.57 0.49
C GLN A 61 9.62 8.18 -0.42
N ASN A 62 8.97 9.19 -1.00
CA ASN A 62 7.79 8.99 -1.83
C ASN A 62 8.14 9.38 -3.27
N THR A 63 7.75 8.53 -4.21
CA THR A 63 7.77 8.82 -5.64
C THR A 63 6.33 8.78 -6.14
N LEU A 64 5.87 9.91 -6.66
CA LEU A 64 4.53 10.08 -7.24
C LEU A 64 4.67 10.12 -8.75
N GLU A 65 4.05 9.17 -9.44
CA GLU A 65 3.94 9.25 -10.90
C GLU A 65 2.89 10.29 -11.27
N ASP A 66 3.19 11.11 -12.27
CA ASP A 66 2.31 12.14 -12.82
C ASP A 66 2.45 12.20 -14.34
N GLU A 67 1.50 12.83 -15.03
CA GLU A 67 1.51 13.00 -16.47
C GLU A 67 1.37 14.49 -16.83
N LEU A 68 2.33 15.00 -17.59
CA LEU A 68 2.29 16.35 -18.13
C LEU A 68 1.21 16.45 -19.22
N ASP A 69 0.73 17.67 -19.50
CA ASP A 69 -0.19 17.97 -20.61
C ASP A 69 0.31 17.47 -21.97
N SER A 70 1.60 17.28 -22.12
CA SER A 70 2.26 16.72 -23.31
C SER A 70 2.16 15.20 -23.43
N GLY A 71 1.57 14.50 -22.43
CA GLY A 71 1.48 13.04 -22.36
C GLY A 71 2.77 12.35 -21.88
N HIS A 72 3.78 13.11 -21.44
CA HIS A 72 5.00 12.53 -20.87
C HIS A 72 4.78 12.24 -19.38
N ARG A 73 5.15 11.03 -18.96
CA ARG A 73 5.13 10.65 -17.55
C ARG A 73 6.39 11.15 -16.85
N ILE A 74 6.23 11.63 -15.64
CA ILE A 74 7.29 12.09 -14.76
C ILE A 74 7.13 11.46 -13.38
N ASP A 75 8.24 11.37 -12.67
CA ASP A 75 8.28 10.99 -11.27
C ASP A 75 8.57 12.25 -10.44
N LEU A 76 7.77 12.48 -9.40
CA LEU A 76 7.96 13.57 -8.46
C LEU A 76 8.38 12.97 -7.11
N ASP A 77 9.57 13.31 -6.67
CA ASP A 77 10.12 12.80 -5.42
C ASP A 77 9.86 13.74 -4.24
N VAL A 78 9.39 13.15 -3.14
CA VAL A 78 9.13 13.85 -1.87
C VAL A 78 9.66 13.02 -0.71
N SER A 79 10.64 13.58 0.01
CA SER A 79 11.09 13.08 1.31
C SER A 79 10.19 13.64 2.42
N ALA A 80 9.82 12.82 3.41
CA ALA A 80 9.09 13.30 4.57
C ALA A 80 9.56 12.65 5.87
N SER A 81 9.56 13.46 6.94
CA SER A 81 9.69 12.97 8.32
C SER A 81 8.35 13.14 9.00
N VAL A 82 7.76 12.02 9.40
CA VAL A 82 6.41 11.99 9.99
C VAL A 82 6.51 11.54 11.44
N THR A 83 5.91 12.31 12.34
CA THR A 83 5.74 11.99 13.76
C THR A 83 4.27 11.94 14.07
N VAL A 84 3.83 10.87 14.70
CA VAL A 84 2.44 10.64 15.09
C VAL A 84 2.36 10.45 16.59
N SER A 85 1.41 11.13 17.23
CA SER A 85 0.98 10.87 18.60
C SER A 85 -0.52 10.66 18.63
N ARG A 86 -0.94 9.44 18.93
CA ARG A 86 -2.36 9.09 18.99
C ARG A 86 -3.01 9.67 20.24
N PRO A 87 -4.31 10.00 20.19
CA PRO A 87 -5.24 9.62 19.13
C PRO A 87 -5.28 10.56 17.91
N ASN A 88 -4.74 11.78 17.99
CA ASN A 88 -5.09 12.84 17.03
C ASN A 88 -4.01 13.91 16.83
N LYS A 89 -2.73 13.54 16.83
CA LYS A 89 -1.64 14.50 16.58
C LYS A 89 -0.67 13.99 15.53
N ILE A 90 -0.35 14.85 14.56
CA ILE A 90 0.64 14.59 13.52
C ILE A 90 1.48 15.83 13.26
N ARG A 91 2.79 15.61 13.10
CA ARG A 91 3.70 16.55 12.44
C ARG A 91 4.35 15.84 11.26
N ALA A 92 4.30 16.48 10.08
CA ALA A 92 4.95 15.96 8.89
C ALA A 92 5.74 17.06 8.20
N GLU A 93 7.05 16.91 8.12
CA GLU A 93 7.94 17.79 7.36
C GLU A 93 8.20 17.15 6.00
N ARG A 94 7.85 17.85 4.90
CA ARG A 94 7.88 17.34 3.53
C ARG A 94 8.75 18.25 2.67
N LYS A 95 9.67 17.64 1.93
CA LYS A 95 10.55 18.36 1.01
C LYS A 95 10.79 17.55 -0.26
N GLY A 96 10.67 18.17 -1.41
CA GLY A 96 10.84 17.52 -2.70
C GLY A 96 10.70 18.48 -3.87
N ASP A 97 10.43 17.94 -5.06
CA ASP A 97 10.44 18.68 -6.31
C ASP A 97 9.48 19.88 -6.32
N LEU A 98 8.26 19.69 -5.80
CA LEU A 98 7.20 20.70 -5.81
C LEU A 98 6.74 21.09 -4.41
N VAL A 99 7.43 20.63 -3.36
CA VAL A 99 6.96 20.79 -1.98
C VAL A 99 8.10 21.15 -1.04
N ASP A 100 7.85 22.16 -0.19
CA ASP A 100 8.64 22.50 1.00
C ASP A 100 7.64 22.93 2.08
N GLN A 101 7.18 21.98 2.89
CA GLN A 101 6.03 22.18 3.76
C GLN A 101 6.22 21.46 5.09
N VAL A 102 5.72 22.08 6.15
CA VAL A 102 5.56 21.44 7.44
C VAL A 102 4.09 21.46 7.80
N PHE A 103 3.52 20.28 7.97
CA PHE A 103 2.16 20.08 8.40
C PHE A 103 2.11 19.83 9.91
N TYR A 104 1.22 20.52 10.60
CA TYR A 104 0.95 20.36 12.02
C TYR A 104 -0.53 20.10 12.24
N TYR A 105 -0.82 19.09 13.03
CA TYR A 105 -2.17 18.80 13.50
C TYR A 105 -2.11 18.37 14.96
N ASN A 106 -2.83 19.11 15.82
CA ASN A 106 -2.80 18.91 17.27
C ASN A 106 -4.15 18.44 17.86
N GLY A 107 -5.08 17.98 17.00
CA GLY A 107 -6.41 17.53 17.40
C GLY A 107 -7.46 18.63 17.48
N THR A 108 -7.11 19.89 17.23
CA THR A 108 -8.04 21.03 17.23
C THR A 108 -7.82 21.98 16.08
N THR A 109 -6.60 22.06 15.59
CA THR A 109 -6.20 22.89 14.45
C THR A 109 -5.27 22.13 13.54
N LEU A 110 -5.37 22.40 12.26
CA LEU A 110 -4.36 22.03 11.28
C LEU A 110 -3.65 23.29 10.78
N THR A 111 -2.35 23.18 10.59
CA THR A 111 -1.52 24.25 10.03
C THR A 111 -0.61 23.68 8.97
N LEU A 112 -0.56 24.37 7.83
CA LEU A 112 0.43 24.13 6.80
C LEU A 112 1.36 25.35 6.76
N TYR A 113 2.63 25.11 7.01
CA TYR A 113 3.69 26.11 6.90
C TYR A 113 4.56 25.81 5.69
N ASN A 114 4.81 26.81 4.86
CA ASN A 114 5.74 26.73 3.73
C ASN A 114 6.96 27.61 4.04
N PRO A 115 8.11 27.00 4.41
CA PRO A 115 9.32 27.74 4.75
C PRO A 115 9.87 28.55 3.59
N SER A 116 9.89 28.00 2.37
CA SER A 116 10.44 28.63 1.18
C SER A 116 9.69 29.91 0.78
N SER A 117 8.37 29.92 0.94
CA SER A 117 7.51 31.09 0.66
C SER A 117 7.30 31.97 1.87
N ASN A 118 7.75 31.54 3.06
CA ASN A 118 7.57 32.23 4.35
C ASN A 118 6.10 32.54 4.66
N VAL A 119 5.19 31.60 4.38
CA VAL A 119 3.76 31.73 4.62
C VAL A 119 3.20 30.53 5.39
N TYR A 120 2.11 30.73 6.10
CA TYR A 120 1.35 29.65 6.72
C TYR A 120 -0.15 29.86 6.64
N ALA A 121 -0.90 28.77 6.64
CA ALA A 121 -2.34 28.77 6.80
C ALA A 121 -2.72 27.88 7.98
N THR A 122 -3.71 28.32 8.77
CA THR A 122 -4.21 27.55 9.93
C THR A 122 -5.72 27.62 9.94
N GLU A 123 -6.34 26.47 10.16
CA GLU A 123 -7.80 26.33 10.29
C GLU A 123 -8.16 25.42 11.47
N PRO A 124 -9.37 25.58 12.05
CA PRO A 124 -9.92 24.57 12.95
C PRO A 124 -10.00 23.22 12.24
N ALA A 125 -9.74 22.15 12.97
CA ALA A 125 -9.85 20.78 12.47
C ALA A 125 -10.67 19.94 13.46
N SER A 126 -11.28 18.88 12.95
CA SER A 126 -11.91 17.85 13.76
C SER A 126 -10.88 17.19 14.70
N ASP A 127 -11.35 16.59 15.77
CA ASP A 127 -10.52 15.93 16.78
C ASP A 127 -10.17 14.45 16.42
N THR A 128 -10.53 14.01 15.23
CA THR A 128 -10.23 12.66 14.73
C THR A 128 -9.32 12.70 13.49
N PHE A 129 -8.46 11.68 13.35
CA PHE A 129 -7.67 11.50 12.12
C PHE A 129 -8.55 11.30 10.90
N GLU A 130 -9.64 10.55 11.03
CA GLU A 130 -10.53 10.22 9.93
C GLU A 130 -11.12 11.48 9.27
N GLU A 131 -11.78 12.31 10.06
CA GLU A 131 -12.40 13.54 9.54
C GLU A 131 -11.33 14.55 9.06
N MET A 132 -10.19 14.62 9.74
CA MET A 132 -9.09 15.48 9.33
C MET A 132 -8.51 15.05 7.97
N PHE A 133 -8.27 13.74 7.73
CA PHE A 133 -7.77 13.27 6.45
C PHE A 133 -8.80 13.38 5.33
N ILE A 134 -10.09 13.15 5.62
CA ILE A 134 -11.18 13.42 4.66
C ILE A 134 -11.18 14.89 4.26
N TYR A 135 -11.08 15.80 5.22
CA TYR A 135 -11.02 17.24 4.95
C TYR A 135 -9.79 17.61 4.09
N LEU A 136 -8.61 17.08 4.41
CA LEU A 136 -7.39 17.30 3.63
C LEU A 136 -7.56 16.86 2.18
N TYR A 137 -8.14 15.70 1.96
CA TYR A 137 -8.31 15.14 0.62
C TYR A 137 -9.43 15.84 -0.15
N ASP A 138 -10.65 15.90 0.42
CA ASP A 138 -11.85 16.37 -0.30
C ASP A 138 -11.89 17.89 -0.46
N THR A 139 -11.33 18.64 0.50
CA THR A 139 -11.44 20.10 0.50
C THR A 139 -10.15 20.79 0.07
N LEU A 140 -9.00 20.26 0.49
CA LEU A 140 -7.71 20.89 0.23
C LEU A 140 -6.88 20.19 -0.85
N GLY A 141 -7.37 19.07 -1.42
CA GLY A 141 -6.68 18.34 -2.49
C GLY A 141 -5.34 17.71 -2.07
N PHE A 142 -5.10 17.54 -0.76
CA PHE A 142 -3.84 16.98 -0.26
C PHE A 142 -3.85 15.47 -0.28
N GLY A 143 -3.04 14.86 -1.15
CA GLY A 143 -2.71 13.45 -1.07
C GLY A 143 -1.80 13.13 0.13
N THR A 144 -2.18 12.15 0.93
CA THR A 144 -1.42 11.70 2.10
C THR A 144 -1.07 10.22 1.98
N PRO A 145 0.07 9.87 1.36
CA PRO A 145 0.37 8.50 0.88
C PRO A 145 0.29 7.39 1.93
N ILE A 146 0.52 7.71 3.21
CA ILE A 146 0.52 6.72 4.31
C ILE A 146 -0.60 6.95 5.33
N SER A 147 -1.59 7.80 5.03
CA SER A 147 -2.68 8.09 5.96
C SER A 147 -3.39 6.83 6.46
N ASP A 148 -3.58 5.85 5.58
CA ASP A 148 -4.21 4.56 5.91
C ASP A 148 -3.48 3.80 7.03
N LEU A 149 -2.19 4.07 7.26
CA LEU A 149 -1.37 3.43 8.29
C LEU A 149 -1.36 4.19 9.62
N VAL A 150 -1.88 5.42 9.63
CA VAL A 150 -1.88 6.28 10.83
C VAL A 150 -3.01 5.91 11.80
N TYR A 151 -4.12 5.37 11.31
CA TYR A 151 -5.24 4.97 12.15
C TYR A 151 -4.86 3.87 13.16
N SER A 152 -5.47 3.90 14.34
CA SER A 152 -5.26 2.84 15.35
C SER A 152 -5.87 1.50 14.94
N ASP A 153 -6.91 1.51 14.12
CA ASP A 153 -7.55 0.32 13.54
C ASP A 153 -7.62 0.46 12.01
N SER A 154 -6.45 0.33 11.37
CA SER A 154 -6.33 0.44 9.92
C SER A 154 -6.71 -0.85 9.16
N PHE A 155 -6.80 -2.00 9.84
CA PHE A 155 -7.10 -3.26 9.17
C PHE A 155 -8.46 -3.28 8.44
N PRO A 156 -9.59 -2.89 9.06
CA PRO A 156 -10.87 -2.84 8.37
C PRO A 156 -10.87 -1.88 7.17
N LEU A 157 -10.17 -0.74 7.29
CA LEU A 157 -10.06 0.24 6.22
C LEU A 157 -9.31 -0.33 5.02
N LEU A 158 -8.15 -0.96 5.24
CA LEU A 158 -7.33 -1.57 4.19
C LEU A 158 -8.03 -2.76 3.54
N MET A 159 -8.80 -3.55 4.30
CA MET A 159 -9.51 -4.71 3.79
C MET A 159 -10.88 -4.39 3.18
N LYS A 160 -11.33 -3.13 3.27
CA LYS A 160 -12.63 -2.73 2.70
C LYS A 160 -12.65 -2.99 1.20
N ASP A 161 -13.67 -3.72 0.74
CA ASP A 161 -13.93 -4.06 -0.66
C ASP A 161 -12.79 -4.83 -1.36
N VAL A 162 -11.86 -5.46 -0.60
CA VAL A 162 -10.80 -6.30 -1.16
C VAL A 162 -11.41 -7.55 -1.79
N ILE A 163 -11.12 -7.75 -3.08
CA ILE A 163 -11.58 -8.88 -3.89
C ILE A 163 -10.47 -9.89 -4.20
N PHE A 164 -9.21 -9.47 -4.05
CA PHE A 164 -8.04 -10.32 -4.25
C PHE A 164 -6.96 -9.98 -3.22
N ALA A 165 -6.29 -11.01 -2.71
CA ALA A 165 -5.11 -10.86 -1.86
C ALA A 165 -4.16 -12.04 -2.09
N ALA A 166 -2.85 -11.77 -2.10
CA ALA A 166 -1.83 -12.79 -2.27
C ALA A 166 -0.53 -12.47 -1.52
N VAL A 167 0.16 -13.49 -1.03
CA VAL A 167 1.58 -13.42 -0.68
C VAL A 167 2.37 -13.61 -1.96
N ILE A 168 3.03 -12.57 -2.45
CA ILE A 168 3.85 -12.59 -3.67
C ILE A 168 5.16 -13.34 -3.40
N GLY A 169 5.71 -13.19 -2.19
CA GLY A 169 6.92 -13.88 -1.79
C GLY A 169 7.72 -13.14 -0.73
N LYS A 170 9.02 -13.45 -0.65
CA LYS A 170 9.97 -12.78 0.23
C LYS A 170 10.81 -11.80 -0.57
N SER A 171 11.10 -10.65 0.02
CA SER A 171 11.87 -9.57 -0.59
C SER A 171 12.75 -8.89 0.45
N PHE A 172 13.62 -7.99 0.02
CA PHE A 172 14.46 -7.19 0.90
C PHE A 172 14.24 -5.71 0.61
N ILE A 173 13.92 -4.93 1.65
CA ILE A 173 13.87 -3.47 1.61
C ILE A 173 14.93 -2.95 2.57
N ASN A 174 15.88 -2.16 2.07
CA ASN A 174 17.01 -1.66 2.86
C ASN A 174 17.71 -2.76 3.68
N SER A 175 17.96 -3.93 3.05
CA SER A 175 18.57 -5.12 3.68
C SER A 175 17.71 -5.81 4.76
N VAL A 176 16.49 -5.37 5.00
CA VAL A 176 15.54 -6.03 5.91
C VAL A 176 14.65 -6.97 5.11
N LYS A 177 14.57 -8.23 5.58
CA LYS A 177 13.72 -9.25 4.96
C LYS A 177 12.25 -9.00 5.25
N CYS A 178 11.43 -9.06 4.20
CA CYS A 178 10.02 -8.73 4.24
C CYS A 178 9.16 -9.80 3.56
N ASP A 179 7.93 -9.93 4.02
CA ASP A 179 6.83 -10.49 3.25
C ASP A 179 6.33 -9.44 2.26
N HIS A 180 6.24 -9.78 0.97
CA HIS A 180 5.64 -8.94 -0.06
C HIS A 180 4.21 -9.40 -0.32
N LEU A 181 3.26 -8.51 -0.09
CA LEU A 181 1.82 -8.75 -0.21
C LEU A 181 1.23 -7.87 -1.30
N LEU A 182 0.23 -8.40 -2.00
CA LEU A 182 -0.60 -7.66 -2.95
C LEU A 182 -2.07 -7.79 -2.54
N PHE A 183 -2.79 -6.68 -2.61
CA PHE A 183 -4.25 -6.60 -2.44
C PHE A 183 -4.85 -5.81 -3.59
N SER A 184 -6.03 -6.22 -4.04
CA SER A 184 -6.78 -5.55 -5.09
C SER A 184 -8.23 -5.32 -4.66
N ARG A 185 -8.71 -4.11 -4.92
CA ARG A 185 -10.11 -3.69 -4.77
C ARG A 185 -10.53 -2.85 -5.98
N PRO A 186 -11.82 -2.65 -6.24
CA PRO A 186 -12.25 -1.83 -7.38
C PRO A 186 -11.56 -0.46 -7.40
N GLY A 187 -10.86 -0.17 -8.48
CA GLY A 187 -10.16 1.09 -8.71
C GLY A 187 -8.78 1.22 -8.09
N VAL A 188 -8.35 0.30 -7.20
CA VAL A 188 -7.07 0.43 -6.51
C VAL A 188 -6.42 -0.93 -6.28
N ASP A 189 -5.16 -1.06 -6.68
CA ASP A 189 -4.27 -2.09 -6.19
C ASP A 189 -3.31 -1.51 -5.15
N PHE A 190 -3.04 -2.23 -4.08
CA PHE A 190 -1.98 -1.84 -3.18
C PHE A 190 -1.07 -3.01 -2.81
N GLN A 191 0.19 -2.68 -2.62
CA GLN A 191 1.22 -3.62 -2.22
C GLN A 191 1.89 -3.15 -0.94
N VAL A 192 2.22 -4.08 -0.06
CA VAL A 192 2.94 -3.77 1.17
C VAL A 192 4.05 -4.78 1.43
N TRP A 193 5.22 -4.28 1.84
CA TRP A 193 6.36 -5.07 2.28
C TRP A 193 6.45 -4.97 3.78
N VAL A 194 6.14 -6.06 4.46
CA VAL A 194 6.09 -6.14 5.92
C VAL A 194 7.33 -6.84 6.45
N SER A 195 8.08 -6.18 7.34
CA SER A 195 9.27 -6.78 7.95
C SER A 195 8.93 -8.04 8.76
N GLU A 196 9.79 -9.05 8.66
CA GLU A 196 9.66 -10.27 9.47
C GLU A 196 10.01 -9.99 10.94
N GLY A 197 9.47 -10.81 11.85
CA GLY A 197 9.79 -10.77 13.27
C GLY A 197 8.67 -10.25 14.17
N SER A 198 9.04 -9.86 15.39
CA SER A 198 8.08 -9.45 16.43
C SER A 198 7.55 -8.02 16.30
N LYS A 199 8.19 -7.22 15.47
CA LYS A 199 7.80 -5.83 15.15
C LYS A 199 7.52 -5.71 13.66
N PRO A 200 6.37 -6.22 13.18
CA PRO A 200 6.05 -6.24 11.75
C PRO A 200 5.70 -4.83 11.27
N LEU A 201 6.71 -4.11 10.79
CA LEU A 201 6.59 -2.75 10.28
C LEU A 201 6.49 -2.76 8.75
N PRO A 202 5.69 -1.89 8.14
CA PRO A 202 5.72 -1.67 6.70
C PRO A 202 7.03 -0.93 6.34
N LEU A 203 7.76 -1.46 5.35
CA LEU A 203 9.00 -0.84 4.87
C LEU A 203 8.87 -0.30 3.44
N LYS A 204 7.86 -0.76 2.70
CA LYS A 204 7.46 -0.19 1.42
C LYS A 204 5.95 -0.35 1.26
N TYR A 205 5.32 0.65 0.69
CA TYR A 205 3.91 0.69 0.35
C TYR A 205 3.75 1.27 -1.05
N VAL A 206 2.98 0.61 -1.88
CA VAL A 206 2.68 1.08 -3.25
C VAL A 206 1.17 1.10 -3.40
N VAL A 207 0.63 2.21 -3.86
CA VAL A 207 -0.78 2.35 -4.22
C VAL A 207 -0.85 2.68 -5.69
N THR A 208 -1.60 1.91 -6.45
CA THR A 208 -1.79 2.08 -7.89
C THR A 208 -3.26 2.35 -8.18
N ASP A 209 -3.54 3.47 -8.84
CA ASP A 209 -4.86 3.76 -9.37
C ASP A 209 -5.07 2.94 -10.66
N THR A 210 -6.02 2.01 -10.63
CA THR A 210 -6.33 1.13 -11.76
C THR A 210 -7.44 1.70 -12.66
N THR A 211 -7.97 2.88 -12.35
CA THR A 211 -8.99 3.58 -13.17
C THR A 211 -8.36 4.46 -14.24
N ILE A 212 -7.09 4.86 -14.04
CA ILE A 212 -6.36 5.72 -14.95
C ILE A 212 -5.63 4.86 -16.00
N ALA A 213 -5.75 5.23 -17.28
CA ALA A 213 -4.98 4.60 -18.34
C ALA A 213 -3.48 4.82 -18.09
N GLY A 214 -2.71 3.72 -17.96
CA GLY A 214 -1.28 3.79 -17.65
C GLY A 214 -0.94 3.46 -16.19
N LEU A 215 -1.92 3.23 -15.32
CA LEU A 215 -1.74 2.74 -13.95
C LEU A 215 -0.77 3.60 -13.12
N MET A 216 -1.19 4.83 -12.80
CA MET A 216 -0.38 5.73 -11.98
C MET A 216 -0.21 5.22 -10.54
N SER A 217 1.00 5.31 -10.02
CA SER A 217 1.35 4.77 -8.71
C SER A 217 1.99 5.81 -7.81
N VAL A 218 1.75 5.65 -6.51
CA VAL A 218 2.54 6.28 -5.46
C VAL A 218 3.36 5.20 -4.77
N VAL A 219 4.67 5.33 -4.82
CA VAL A 219 5.62 4.43 -4.15
C VAL A 219 6.14 5.12 -2.91
N THR A 220 5.98 4.51 -1.74
CA THR A 220 6.53 5.01 -0.47
C THR A 220 7.49 3.98 0.11
N ILE A 221 8.74 4.36 0.31
CA ILE A 221 9.74 3.60 1.07
C ILE A 221 9.82 4.20 2.47
N MET A 222 9.75 3.36 3.49
CA MET A 222 9.74 3.76 4.89
C MET A 222 11.02 3.27 5.59
N SER A 223 11.69 4.19 6.29
CA SER A 223 12.92 3.92 7.04
C SER A 223 12.93 4.64 8.39
N ASP A 224 13.94 4.40 9.17
CA ASP A 224 14.21 5.10 10.44
C ASP A 224 13.02 5.09 11.42
N TRP A 225 12.30 3.95 11.43
CA TRP A 225 11.20 3.75 12.35
C TRP A 225 11.64 3.88 13.80
N ASN A 226 11.10 4.86 14.51
CA ASN A 226 11.17 4.94 15.96
C ASN A 226 9.77 4.69 16.55
N VAL A 227 9.60 3.58 17.24
CA VAL A 227 8.30 3.12 17.77
C VAL A 227 8.00 3.65 19.18
N ALA A 228 8.90 4.45 19.75
CA ALA A 228 8.75 5.11 21.04
C ALA A 228 9.55 6.42 21.07
N PRO A 229 9.25 7.38 20.17
CA PRO A 229 9.95 8.66 20.20
C PRO A 229 9.57 9.41 21.48
N ALA A 230 10.54 10.16 22.03
CA ALA A 230 10.27 11.10 23.10
C ALA A 230 9.81 12.43 22.48
N VAL A 231 8.50 12.61 22.33
CA VAL A 231 7.91 13.81 21.73
C VAL A 231 6.91 14.44 22.70
N ASP A 232 6.98 15.74 22.82
CA ASP A 232 6.06 16.54 23.62
C ASP A 232 4.92 17.09 22.77
N ASP A 233 3.84 17.48 23.41
CA ASP A 233 2.63 17.99 22.74
C ASP A 233 2.90 19.27 21.92
N ASP A 234 3.87 20.06 22.34
CA ASP A 234 4.27 21.30 21.66
C ASP A 234 4.83 21.05 20.25
N GLU A 235 5.36 19.85 19.98
CA GLU A 235 5.86 19.48 18.63
C GLU A 235 4.77 19.45 17.56
N PHE A 236 3.52 19.29 17.97
CA PHE A 236 2.37 19.23 17.07
C PHE A 236 1.65 20.57 16.91
N THR A 237 2.14 21.61 17.59
CA THR A 237 1.55 22.95 17.56
C THR A 237 2.47 23.92 16.85
N PHE A 238 1.96 24.57 15.80
CA PHE A 238 2.74 25.55 15.07
C PHE A 238 2.84 26.85 15.84
N VAL A 239 4.07 27.33 16.05
CA VAL A 239 4.38 28.65 16.55
C VAL A 239 4.97 29.46 15.39
N PRO A 240 4.28 30.52 14.93
CA PRO A 240 4.73 31.30 13.79
C PRO A 240 6.12 31.92 14.02
N PRO A 241 7.11 31.68 13.17
CA PRO A 241 8.38 32.40 13.21
C PRO A 241 8.19 33.89 12.99
N LYS A 242 9.16 34.71 13.46
CA LYS A 242 9.10 36.15 13.26
C LYS A 242 9.08 36.50 11.77
N GLY A 243 8.09 37.27 11.35
CA GLY A 243 7.98 37.77 9.97
C GLY A 243 7.30 36.79 8.99
N VAL A 244 6.81 35.65 9.47
CA VAL A 244 6.00 34.74 8.62
C VAL A 244 4.62 35.34 8.40
N GLN A 245 4.10 35.25 7.19
CA GLN A 245 2.80 35.81 6.81
C GLN A 245 1.69 34.73 6.89
N LYS A 246 0.59 35.09 7.58
CA LYS A 246 -0.62 34.25 7.55
C LYS A 246 -1.38 34.47 6.25
N ILE A 247 -1.77 33.38 5.61
CA ILE A 247 -2.66 33.36 4.43
C ILE A 247 -3.87 32.46 4.74
N ASN A 248 -4.85 32.43 3.86
CA ASN A 248 -5.96 31.46 3.94
C ASN A 248 -5.62 30.23 3.11
N PHE A 249 -6.15 29.07 3.52
CA PHE A 249 -6.19 27.93 2.60
C PHE A 249 -7.03 28.32 1.39
N MET A 250 -6.57 27.94 0.21
CA MET A 250 -7.38 28.04 -0.99
C MET A 250 -7.90 26.63 -1.29
N PRO A 251 -9.22 26.40 -1.27
CA PRO A 251 -9.78 25.13 -1.72
C PRO A 251 -9.49 24.96 -3.21
N PHE A 252 -9.27 23.72 -3.60
CA PHE A 252 -9.16 23.33 -5.00
C PHE A 252 -10.52 23.35 -5.70
#